data_a43d688284f4bb71fd37b19b4f7eeff3
#
_entry.id   a43d688284f4bb71fd37b19b4f7eeff3
#
_cell.length_a   1.000
_cell.length_b   1.000
_cell.length_c   1.000
_cell.angle_alpha   90.00
_cell.angle_beta   90.00
_cell.angle_gamma   90.00
#
_symmetry.space_group_name_H-M   'P 1'
#
loop_
_entity.id
_entity.type
_entity.pdbx_description
1 polymer ?
#
loop_
_entity_poly.entity_id
_entity_poly.type
_entity_poly.pdbx_seq_one_letter_code
_entity_poly.pdbx_strand_id
1 'polypeptide(L)'
;GFFRKILQSFDYFFVQNKSTFALLQSIQIKQIACVGDTRFDRVLANRAGTIEKSNLASPENTLFSTFLEGEKAIIFGSSWREEEGLLLALLASGCTRKIIIAPHDVKEENSARLMASMGDKAIRFTAFSDYRQQQVLILDTIGHLSLAYRFGDIAVIGGGFSGKLHNILEPLVFGLPVIFGPKVSKFPETEQPLLDGFAFKVASPSEFLEVLNAIQENTAVLSLSASFYIEQNAGATHSISTHSIFNF
;
A
#
# COMPACT_ATOMS: atom_id res chain seq x y z
N GLY A 1 -16.61 -9.51 33.48
CA GLY A 1 -17.55 -8.65 32.74
C GLY A 1 -18.12 -9.35 31.51
N PHE A 2 -19.12 -8.77 30.88
CA PHE A 2 -19.85 -9.33 29.73
C PHE A 2 -18.91 -9.77 28.57
N PHE A 3 -18.00 -8.89 28.12
CA PHE A 3 -17.04 -9.22 27.05
C PHE A 3 -16.11 -10.40 27.40
N ARG A 4 -15.74 -10.54 28.68
CA ARG A 4 -14.91 -11.67 29.10
C ARG A 4 -15.62 -13.01 28.92
N LYS A 5 -16.95 -13.07 29.22
CA LYS A 5 -17.75 -14.27 28.99
C LYS A 5 -17.87 -14.61 27.50
N ILE A 6 -18.03 -13.60 26.65
CA ILE A 6 -18.05 -13.80 25.20
C ILE A 6 -16.69 -14.39 24.73
N LEU A 7 -15.56 -13.81 25.15
CA LEU A 7 -14.25 -14.34 24.77
C LEU A 7 -14.05 -15.78 25.27
N GLN A 8 -14.58 -16.13 26.45
CA GLN A 8 -14.49 -17.50 27.00
C GLN A 8 -15.39 -18.52 26.29
N SER A 9 -16.27 -18.11 25.37
CA SER A 9 -17.12 -19.03 24.58
C SER A 9 -16.48 -19.48 23.25
N PHE A 10 -15.29 -18.96 22.92
CA PHE A 10 -14.53 -19.42 21.75
C PHE A 10 -13.63 -20.59 22.12
N ASP A 11 -13.52 -21.57 21.23
CA ASP A 11 -12.72 -22.77 21.45
C ASP A 11 -11.21 -22.48 21.37
N TYR A 12 -10.81 -21.56 20.46
CA TYR A 12 -9.41 -21.22 20.25
C TYR A 12 -9.21 -19.79 19.70
N PHE A 13 -8.06 -19.20 19.98
CA PHE A 13 -7.67 -17.89 19.47
C PHE A 13 -6.35 -17.96 18.69
N PHE A 14 -6.37 -17.49 17.47
CA PHE A 14 -5.19 -17.21 16.70
C PHE A 14 -4.97 -15.69 16.70
N VAL A 15 -3.82 -15.24 17.22
CA VAL A 15 -3.55 -13.82 17.40
C VAL A 15 -2.35 -13.38 16.58
N GLN A 16 -2.35 -12.12 16.17
CA GLN A 16 -1.36 -11.56 15.28
C GLN A 16 -0.03 -11.24 15.99
N ASN A 17 -0.05 -10.93 17.29
CA ASN A 17 1.11 -10.42 18.00
C ASN A 17 1.16 -10.86 19.48
N LYS A 18 2.35 -10.73 20.06
CA LYS A 18 2.62 -11.11 21.46
C LYS A 18 1.84 -10.25 22.46
N SER A 19 1.54 -9.00 22.16
CA SER A 19 0.79 -8.11 23.07
C SER A 19 -0.67 -8.57 23.22
N THR A 20 -1.33 -8.92 22.13
CA THR A 20 -2.68 -9.52 22.14
C THR A 20 -2.66 -10.88 22.83
N PHE A 21 -1.63 -11.70 22.61
CA PHE A 21 -1.45 -12.98 23.27
C PHE A 21 -1.38 -12.78 24.80
N ALA A 22 -0.53 -11.89 25.29
CA ALA A 22 -0.37 -11.60 26.73
C ALA A 22 -1.68 -11.04 27.34
N LEU A 23 -2.39 -10.18 26.59
CA LEU A 23 -3.68 -9.63 27.03
C LEU A 23 -4.73 -10.73 27.23
N LEU A 24 -4.86 -11.66 26.31
CA LEU A 24 -5.81 -12.78 26.44
C LEU A 24 -5.40 -13.74 27.55
N GLN A 25 -4.11 -14.00 27.74
CA GLN A 25 -3.60 -14.78 28.89
C GLN A 25 -3.96 -14.11 30.23
N SER A 26 -3.86 -12.78 30.33
CA SER A 26 -4.17 -12.05 31.57
C SER A 26 -5.62 -12.21 32.02
N ILE A 27 -6.53 -12.54 31.09
CA ILE A 27 -7.94 -12.84 31.37
C ILE A 27 -8.23 -14.36 31.43
N GLN A 28 -7.19 -15.17 31.58
CA GLN A 28 -7.26 -16.64 31.76
C GLN A 28 -7.75 -17.43 30.54
N ILE A 29 -7.61 -16.90 29.33
CA ILE A 29 -7.80 -17.67 28.10
C ILE A 29 -6.51 -18.45 27.86
N LYS A 30 -6.62 -19.78 27.69
CA LYS A 30 -5.48 -20.72 27.56
C LYS A 30 -5.30 -21.21 26.12
N GLN A 31 -6.37 -21.33 25.37
CA GLN A 31 -6.39 -21.82 23.99
C GLN A 31 -6.01 -20.67 23.03
N ILE A 32 -4.71 -20.37 22.95
CA ILE A 32 -4.20 -19.22 22.18
C ILE A 32 -2.92 -19.64 21.46
N ALA A 33 -2.79 -19.29 20.20
CA ALA A 33 -1.54 -19.32 19.44
C ALA A 33 -1.23 -17.93 18.84
N CYS A 34 0.03 -17.50 18.94
CA CYS A 34 0.51 -16.32 18.22
C CYS A 34 1.04 -16.78 16.85
N VAL A 35 0.30 -16.53 15.79
CA VAL A 35 0.56 -17.07 14.43
C VAL A 35 1.00 -16.01 13.44
N GLY A 36 0.90 -14.72 13.78
CA GLY A 36 1.17 -13.62 12.87
C GLY A 36 -0.09 -13.09 12.16
N ASP A 37 0.12 -12.21 11.20
CA ASP A 37 -0.97 -11.50 10.50
C ASP A 37 -1.17 -12.11 9.10
N THR A 38 -2.35 -12.68 8.86
CA THR A 38 -2.72 -13.29 7.57
C THR A 38 -2.75 -12.31 6.39
N ARG A 39 -2.71 -10.99 6.66
CA ARG A 39 -2.62 -9.98 5.60
C ARG A 39 -1.32 -10.08 4.81
N PHE A 40 -0.21 -10.54 5.43
CA PHE A 40 1.05 -10.79 4.73
C PHE A 40 0.92 -11.92 3.71
N ASP A 41 0.31 -13.03 4.10
CA ASP A 41 0.05 -14.16 3.17
C ASP A 41 -0.85 -13.72 2.01
N ARG A 42 -1.87 -12.91 2.31
CA ARG A 42 -2.81 -12.40 1.30
C ARG A 42 -2.13 -11.53 0.26
N VAL A 43 -1.24 -10.60 0.67
CA VAL A 43 -0.56 -9.72 -0.31
C VAL A 43 0.45 -10.49 -1.15
N LEU A 44 1.11 -11.54 -0.61
CA LEU A 44 1.95 -12.45 -1.37
C LEU A 44 1.14 -13.23 -2.42
N ALA A 45 -0.01 -13.79 -2.05
CA ALA A 45 -0.89 -14.48 -2.96
C ALA A 45 -1.42 -13.55 -4.07
N ASN A 46 -1.80 -12.32 -3.71
CA ASN A 46 -2.25 -11.29 -4.66
C ASN A 46 -1.13 -10.92 -5.63
N ARG A 47 0.12 -10.73 -5.15
CA ARG A 47 1.29 -10.47 -6.00
C ARG A 47 1.50 -11.61 -7.00
N ALA A 48 1.46 -12.86 -6.55
CA ALA A 48 1.61 -14.02 -7.44
C ALA A 48 0.54 -14.03 -8.54
N GLY A 49 -0.74 -13.85 -8.18
CA GLY A 49 -1.84 -13.77 -9.14
C GLY A 49 -1.74 -12.55 -10.09
N THR A 50 -1.19 -11.43 -9.61
CA THR A 50 -0.92 -10.24 -10.45
C THR A 50 0.18 -10.53 -11.46
N ILE A 51 1.25 -11.22 -11.06
CA ILE A 51 2.36 -11.62 -11.94
C ILE A 51 1.89 -12.63 -12.99
N GLU A 52 1.10 -13.63 -12.61
CA GLU A 52 0.55 -14.62 -13.54
C GLU A 52 -0.33 -13.96 -14.61
N LYS A 53 -1.26 -13.09 -14.19
CA LYS A 53 -2.13 -12.35 -15.11
C LYS A 53 -1.35 -11.40 -16.03
N SER A 54 -0.23 -10.87 -15.57
CA SER A 54 0.59 -9.94 -16.34
C SER A 54 1.50 -10.60 -17.36
N ASN A 55 1.76 -11.91 -17.24
CA ASN A 55 2.42 -12.71 -18.26
C ASN A 55 1.48 -12.98 -19.46
N LEU A 56 0.18 -12.72 -19.28
CA LEU A 56 -0.79 -12.64 -20.37
C LEU A 56 -0.79 -11.22 -20.91
N ALA A 57 -0.80 -11.07 -22.23
CA ALA A 57 -0.96 -9.76 -22.88
C ALA A 57 -2.35 -9.20 -22.53
N SER A 58 -2.43 -8.44 -21.43
CA SER A 58 -3.66 -7.76 -21.03
C SER A 58 -3.65 -6.31 -21.54
N PRO A 59 -4.82 -5.75 -21.88
CA PRO A 59 -4.94 -4.34 -22.27
C PRO A 59 -4.36 -3.40 -21.21
N GLU A 60 -4.55 -3.69 -19.92
CA GLU A 60 -4.07 -2.89 -18.81
C GLU A 60 -2.53 -2.88 -18.72
N ASN A 61 -1.90 -4.05 -18.89
CA ASN A 61 -0.43 -4.14 -18.91
C ASN A 61 0.16 -3.34 -20.07
N THR A 62 -0.46 -3.43 -21.24
CA THR A 62 -0.06 -2.65 -22.42
C THR A 62 -0.19 -1.16 -22.15
N LEU A 63 -1.31 -0.73 -21.52
CA LEU A 63 -1.53 0.67 -21.16
C LEU A 63 -0.45 1.18 -20.21
N PHE A 64 -0.19 0.48 -19.10
CA PHE A 64 0.86 0.88 -18.15
C PHE A 64 2.24 0.92 -18.81
N SER A 65 2.58 -0.08 -19.62
CA SER A 65 3.86 -0.11 -20.34
C SER A 65 4.00 1.05 -21.32
N THR A 66 2.93 1.38 -22.06
CA THR A 66 2.89 2.52 -22.98
C THR A 66 3.02 3.84 -22.23
N PHE A 67 2.33 4.00 -21.10
CA PHE A 67 2.41 5.21 -20.28
C PHE A 67 3.81 5.44 -19.72
N LEU A 68 4.46 4.38 -19.28
CA LEU A 68 5.73 4.43 -18.55
C LEU A 68 6.95 4.48 -19.46
N GLU A 69 6.86 4.02 -20.70
CA GLU A 69 7.96 4.05 -21.68
C GLU A 69 9.27 3.40 -21.15
N GLY A 70 9.13 2.38 -20.29
CA GLY A 70 10.24 1.66 -19.66
C GLY A 70 10.70 2.23 -18.31
N GLU A 71 10.15 3.35 -17.87
CA GLU A 71 10.44 3.94 -16.56
C GLU A 71 9.61 3.32 -15.43
N LYS A 72 9.94 3.67 -14.20
CA LYS A 72 9.14 3.37 -13.00
C LYS A 72 8.38 4.62 -12.56
N ALA A 73 7.17 4.41 -12.04
CA ALA A 73 6.32 5.49 -11.55
C ALA A 73 6.42 5.68 -10.04
N ILE A 74 6.13 6.90 -9.59
CA ILE A 74 5.70 7.15 -8.21
C ILE A 74 4.19 6.87 -8.14
N ILE A 75 3.77 5.99 -7.22
CA ILE A 75 2.36 5.57 -7.12
C ILE A 75 1.70 6.26 -5.93
N PHE A 76 0.68 7.07 -6.17
CA PHE A 76 -0.19 7.61 -5.13
C PHE A 76 -1.40 6.70 -4.97
N GLY A 77 -1.39 5.86 -3.94
CA GLY A 77 -2.43 4.86 -3.69
C GLY A 77 -3.50 5.32 -2.72
N SER A 78 -4.77 5.22 -3.10
CA SER A 78 -5.94 5.59 -2.29
C SER A 78 -5.84 7.02 -1.73
N SER A 79 -5.43 7.97 -2.58
CA SER A 79 -5.12 9.35 -2.20
C SER A 79 -6.35 10.12 -1.74
N TRP A 80 -6.15 10.98 -0.75
CA TRP A 80 -7.08 12.00 -0.32
C TRP A 80 -6.53 13.39 -0.71
N ARG A 81 -7.21 14.45 -0.34
CA ARG A 81 -6.82 15.82 -0.72
C ARG A 81 -5.41 16.21 -0.25
N GLU A 82 -5.01 15.72 0.90
CA GLU A 82 -3.69 15.98 1.46
C GLU A 82 -2.58 15.35 0.58
N GLU A 83 -2.73 14.10 0.19
CA GLU A 83 -1.78 13.43 -0.70
C GLU A 83 -1.81 14.00 -2.12
N GLU A 84 -2.99 14.43 -2.60
CA GLU A 84 -3.11 15.18 -3.87
C GLU A 84 -2.34 16.51 -3.80
N GLY A 85 -2.33 17.18 -2.65
CA GLY A 85 -1.51 18.37 -2.39
C GLY A 85 -0.01 18.09 -2.47
N LEU A 86 0.45 16.93 -1.99
CA LEU A 86 1.85 16.50 -2.14
C LEU A 86 2.19 16.28 -3.63
N LEU A 87 1.28 15.66 -4.39
CA LEU A 87 1.44 15.48 -5.84
C LEU A 87 1.58 16.82 -6.56
N LEU A 88 0.71 17.79 -6.26
CA LEU A 88 0.78 19.12 -6.88
C LEU A 88 2.08 19.84 -6.54
N ALA A 89 2.57 19.72 -5.31
CA ALA A 89 3.88 20.25 -4.92
C ALA A 89 5.02 19.58 -5.68
N LEU A 90 4.94 18.26 -5.91
CA LEU A 90 5.91 17.50 -6.70
C LEU A 90 5.94 18.00 -8.16
N LEU A 91 4.78 18.21 -8.77
CA LEU A 91 4.69 18.75 -10.13
C LEU A 91 5.22 20.19 -10.23
N ALA A 92 5.02 21.00 -9.17
CA ALA A 92 5.52 22.38 -9.10
C ALA A 92 7.05 22.44 -8.87
N SER A 93 7.65 21.42 -8.25
CA SER A 93 9.11 21.34 -8.06
C SER A 93 9.90 21.05 -9.34
N GLY A 94 9.21 20.80 -10.46
CA GLY A 94 9.83 20.46 -11.73
C GLY A 94 10.15 18.96 -11.90
N CYS A 95 9.60 18.10 -11.06
CA CYS A 95 9.73 16.64 -11.23
C CYS A 95 9.21 16.22 -12.60
N THR A 96 10.01 15.40 -13.31
CA THR A 96 9.66 14.88 -14.65
C THR A 96 9.22 13.42 -14.63
N ARG A 97 9.30 12.74 -13.49
CA ARG A 97 8.95 11.33 -13.36
C ARG A 97 7.48 11.08 -13.68
N LYS A 98 7.21 9.91 -14.24
CA LYS A 98 5.84 9.41 -14.42
C LYS A 98 5.19 9.15 -13.05
N ILE A 99 3.94 9.52 -12.92
CA ILE A 99 3.15 9.39 -11.70
C ILE A 99 1.85 8.67 -12.02
N ILE A 100 1.48 7.71 -11.18
CA ILE A 100 0.16 7.06 -11.24
C ILE A 100 -0.56 7.40 -9.95
N ILE A 101 -1.78 7.92 -10.04
CA ILE A 101 -2.59 8.25 -8.87
C ILE A 101 -3.92 7.53 -8.92
N ALA A 102 -4.25 6.83 -7.83
CA ALA A 102 -5.55 6.22 -7.57
C ALA A 102 -6.24 7.00 -6.45
N PRO A 103 -7.23 7.85 -6.74
CA PRO A 103 -8.02 8.52 -5.72
C PRO A 103 -8.76 7.49 -4.85
N HIS A 104 -8.94 7.81 -3.56
CA HIS A 104 -9.75 6.97 -2.67
C HIS A 104 -11.21 6.85 -3.14
N ASP A 105 -11.74 7.92 -3.71
CA ASP A 105 -13.09 7.97 -4.27
C ASP A 105 -13.00 8.30 -5.77
N VAL A 106 -13.37 7.33 -6.61
CA VAL A 106 -13.34 7.40 -8.08
C VAL A 106 -14.57 8.05 -8.69
N LYS A 107 -15.40 8.75 -7.91
CA LYS A 107 -16.55 9.50 -8.46
C LYS A 107 -16.09 10.51 -9.49
N GLU A 108 -16.94 10.71 -10.51
CA GLU A 108 -16.67 11.63 -11.61
C GLU A 108 -16.26 13.03 -11.14
N GLU A 109 -16.94 13.57 -10.13
CA GLU A 109 -16.63 14.89 -9.55
C GLU A 109 -15.19 15.00 -9.02
N ASN A 110 -14.70 13.94 -8.36
CA ASN A 110 -13.34 13.91 -7.83
C ASN A 110 -12.30 13.75 -8.95
N SER A 111 -12.57 12.90 -9.92
CA SER A 111 -11.68 12.70 -11.07
C SER A 111 -11.62 13.95 -11.94
N ALA A 112 -12.75 14.63 -12.18
CA ALA A 112 -12.80 15.90 -12.92
C ALA A 112 -12.02 17.00 -12.19
N ARG A 113 -12.20 17.13 -10.87
CA ARG A 113 -11.47 18.10 -10.04
C ARG A 113 -9.96 17.84 -10.09
N LEU A 114 -9.56 16.59 -9.96
CA LEU A 114 -8.15 16.21 -9.99
C LEU A 114 -7.53 16.49 -11.37
N MET A 115 -8.23 16.16 -12.44
CA MET A 115 -7.84 16.55 -13.80
C MET A 115 -7.66 18.07 -13.93
N ALA A 116 -8.64 18.85 -13.48
CA ALA A 116 -8.60 20.30 -13.57
C ALA A 116 -7.41 20.92 -12.81
N SER A 117 -7.00 20.32 -11.67
CA SER A 117 -5.86 20.80 -10.89
C SER A 117 -4.50 20.56 -11.55
N MET A 118 -4.39 19.62 -12.49
CA MET A 118 -3.14 19.26 -13.19
C MET A 118 -3.12 19.68 -14.67
N GLY A 119 -4.28 20.02 -15.24
CA GLY A 119 -4.41 20.43 -16.64
C GLY A 119 -3.85 19.38 -17.60
N ASP A 120 -3.12 19.86 -18.62
CA ASP A 120 -2.58 19.00 -19.69
C ASP A 120 -1.52 17.99 -19.22
N LYS A 121 -1.07 18.06 -17.95
CA LYS A 121 -0.12 17.09 -17.40
C LYS A 121 -0.74 15.74 -17.06
N ALA A 122 -2.07 15.65 -16.96
CA ALA A 122 -2.78 14.46 -16.53
C ALA A 122 -3.65 13.85 -17.63
N ILE A 123 -3.85 12.53 -17.54
CA ILE A 123 -4.81 11.78 -18.33
C ILE A 123 -5.52 10.78 -17.44
N ARG A 124 -6.80 10.49 -17.74
CA ARG A 124 -7.55 9.42 -17.07
C ARG A 124 -7.25 8.06 -17.69
N PHE A 125 -7.29 7.04 -16.88
CA PHE A 125 -7.16 5.66 -17.33
C PHE A 125 -8.25 5.30 -18.37
N THR A 126 -9.50 5.73 -18.14
CA THR A 126 -10.61 5.49 -19.06
C THR A 126 -10.52 6.27 -20.38
N ALA A 127 -9.70 7.34 -20.43
CA ALA A 127 -9.49 8.16 -21.62
C ALA A 127 -8.09 7.97 -22.23
N PHE A 128 -7.44 6.85 -21.99
CA PHE A 128 -6.05 6.62 -22.40
C PHE A 128 -5.84 6.62 -23.93
N SER A 129 -6.88 6.43 -24.73
CA SER A 129 -6.80 6.60 -26.19
C SER A 129 -6.31 8.00 -26.62
N ASP A 130 -6.50 8.99 -25.74
CA ASP A 130 -6.11 10.38 -25.96
C ASP A 130 -4.73 10.71 -25.38
N TYR A 131 -3.95 9.70 -24.97
CA TYR A 131 -2.62 9.87 -24.40
C TYR A 131 -1.67 10.60 -25.36
N ARG A 132 -1.04 11.66 -24.87
CA ARG A 132 -0.09 12.53 -25.57
C ARG A 132 1.13 12.83 -24.71
N GLN A 133 1.69 11.77 -24.09
CA GLN A 133 2.85 11.83 -23.20
C GLN A 133 2.60 12.60 -21.87
N GLN A 134 1.39 12.60 -21.37
CA GLN A 134 1.08 13.15 -20.05
C GLN A 134 1.97 12.52 -18.98
N GLN A 135 2.26 13.30 -17.94
CA GLN A 135 3.12 12.89 -16.83
C GLN A 135 2.36 12.08 -15.78
N VAL A 136 1.05 12.35 -15.61
CA VAL A 136 0.21 11.78 -14.56
C VAL A 136 -0.91 10.93 -15.17
N LEU A 137 -1.01 9.68 -14.74
CA LEU A 137 -2.12 8.78 -15.04
C LEU A 137 -3.04 8.70 -13.83
N ILE A 138 -4.30 9.11 -13.98
CA ILE A 138 -5.32 9.01 -12.94
C ILE A 138 -6.09 7.70 -13.14
N LEU A 139 -6.05 6.81 -12.16
CA LEU A 139 -6.86 5.60 -12.13
C LEU A 139 -8.27 5.96 -11.66
N ASP A 140 -9.13 6.29 -12.60
CA ASP A 140 -10.53 6.70 -12.37
C ASP A 140 -11.51 5.52 -12.32
N THR A 141 -10.97 4.30 -12.13
CA THR A 141 -11.73 3.05 -12.00
C THR A 141 -11.18 2.18 -10.87
N ILE A 142 -12.02 1.31 -10.32
CA ILE A 142 -11.65 0.39 -9.23
C ILE A 142 -10.90 -0.83 -9.80
N GLY A 143 -9.95 -1.39 -9.01
CA GLY A 143 -9.31 -2.68 -9.28
C GLY A 143 -7.95 -2.61 -9.94
N HIS A 144 -7.49 -1.45 -10.41
CA HIS A 144 -6.21 -1.31 -11.13
C HIS A 144 -5.01 -0.93 -10.24
N LEU A 145 -5.25 -0.44 -9.01
CA LEU A 145 -4.18 0.02 -8.11
C LEU A 145 -3.19 -1.10 -7.74
N SER A 146 -3.69 -2.29 -7.44
CA SER A 146 -2.82 -3.44 -7.09
C SER A 146 -1.89 -3.82 -8.25
N LEU A 147 -2.37 -3.74 -9.49
CA LEU A 147 -1.55 -3.93 -10.68
C LEU A 147 -0.55 -2.79 -10.87
N ALA A 148 -0.97 -1.54 -10.62
CA ALA A 148 -0.12 -0.36 -10.77
C ALA A 148 1.13 -0.41 -9.89
N TYR A 149 1.05 -0.95 -8.66
CA TYR A 149 2.21 -1.08 -7.78
C TYR A 149 3.38 -1.86 -8.40
N ARG A 150 3.12 -2.83 -9.29
CA ARG A 150 4.16 -3.56 -10.01
C ARG A 150 5.04 -2.64 -10.88
N PHE A 151 4.49 -1.56 -11.34
CA PHE A 151 5.14 -0.60 -12.23
C PHE A 151 5.76 0.59 -11.49
N GLY A 152 5.58 0.64 -10.17
CA GLY A 152 6.18 1.67 -9.32
C GLY A 152 7.55 1.29 -8.77
N ASP A 153 8.17 2.26 -8.13
CA ASP A 153 9.36 2.10 -7.29
C ASP A 153 9.25 2.86 -5.95
N ILE A 154 8.26 3.74 -5.81
CA ILE A 154 7.92 4.47 -4.58
C ILE A 154 6.39 4.55 -4.49
N ALA A 155 5.83 4.40 -3.28
CA ALA A 155 4.41 4.56 -3.06
C ALA A 155 4.10 5.62 -2.00
N VAL A 156 3.14 6.50 -2.30
CA VAL A 156 2.55 7.46 -1.34
C VAL A 156 1.16 6.96 -1.00
N ILE A 157 0.91 6.65 0.28
CA ILE A 157 -0.31 5.97 0.70
C ILE A 157 -1.25 6.93 1.43
N GLY A 158 -2.47 6.99 0.93
CA GLY A 158 -3.50 7.90 1.41
C GLY A 158 -4.02 7.58 2.81
N GLY A 159 -4.60 8.61 3.43
CA GLY A 159 -5.28 8.54 4.71
C GLY A 159 -4.40 8.71 5.94
N GLY A 160 -3.08 8.80 5.79
CA GLY A 160 -2.16 9.02 6.90
C GLY A 160 -2.28 10.39 7.56
N PHE A 161 -2.79 11.40 6.87
CA PHE A 161 -3.06 12.73 7.44
C PHE A 161 -4.36 12.76 8.25
N SER A 162 -5.34 11.93 7.91
CA SER A 162 -6.64 11.87 8.60
C SER A 162 -6.71 10.79 9.69
N GLY A 163 -5.68 9.94 9.83
CA GLY A 163 -5.68 8.78 10.72
C GLY A 163 -6.52 7.60 10.20
N LYS A 164 -6.68 7.53 8.88
CA LYS A 164 -7.40 6.47 8.14
C LYS A 164 -6.47 5.84 7.10
N LEU A 165 -5.23 5.56 7.48
CA LEU A 165 -4.21 5.02 6.59
C LEU A 165 -4.70 3.77 5.87
N HIS A 166 -4.51 3.75 4.55
CA HIS A 166 -4.78 2.59 3.71
C HIS A 166 -3.67 1.54 3.81
N ASN A 167 -3.91 0.37 3.23
CA ASN A 167 -3.03 -0.79 3.32
C ASN A 167 -1.65 -0.50 2.73
N ILE A 168 -0.61 -0.51 3.57
CA ILE A 168 0.79 -0.33 3.14
C ILE A 168 1.45 -1.64 2.70
N LEU A 169 0.88 -2.80 3.04
CA LEU A 169 1.48 -4.10 2.70
C LEU A 169 1.38 -4.39 1.19
N GLU A 170 0.38 -3.82 0.50
CA GLU A 170 0.22 -3.99 -0.95
C GLU A 170 1.38 -3.39 -1.76
N PRO A 171 1.83 -2.15 -1.56
CA PRO A 171 3.03 -1.67 -2.23
C PRO A 171 4.32 -2.34 -1.73
N LEU A 172 4.43 -2.61 -0.41
CA LEU A 172 5.61 -3.24 0.17
C LEU A 172 5.90 -4.62 -0.42
N VAL A 173 4.88 -5.41 -0.78
CA VAL A 173 5.06 -6.74 -1.40
C VAL A 173 5.70 -6.67 -2.79
N PHE A 174 5.58 -5.54 -3.49
CA PHE A 174 6.27 -5.26 -4.75
C PHE A 174 7.63 -4.57 -4.54
N GLY A 175 8.06 -4.41 -3.30
CA GLY A 175 9.32 -3.77 -2.96
C GLY A 175 9.30 -2.24 -3.03
N LEU A 176 8.13 -1.60 -2.95
CA LEU A 176 8.06 -0.14 -2.95
C LEU A 176 8.22 0.39 -1.52
N PRO A 177 9.24 1.21 -1.22
CA PRO A 177 9.24 2.01 -0.01
C PRO A 177 8.02 2.91 0.02
N VAL A 178 7.46 3.14 1.22
CA VAL A 178 6.17 3.82 1.39
C VAL A 178 6.30 5.14 2.13
N ILE A 179 5.57 6.15 1.66
CA ILE A 179 5.44 7.47 2.29
C ILE A 179 3.98 7.66 2.69
N PHE A 180 3.71 8.20 3.87
CA PHE A 180 2.36 8.49 4.33
C PHE A 180 2.33 9.65 5.33
N GLY A 181 1.14 10.19 5.60
CA GLY A 181 0.94 11.25 6.59
C GLY A 181 1.24 10.80 8.03
N PRO A 182 1.36 11.72 9.00
CA PRO A 182 1.94 11.44 10.31
C PRO A 182 1.00 10.72 11.29
N LYS A 183 -0.32 10.64 11.03
CA LYS A 183 -1.32 10.10 11.97
C LYS A 183 -1.51 8.59 11.83
N VAL A 184 -0.49 7.81 12.18
CA VAL A 184 -0.45 6.36 11.94
C VAL A 184 -0.36 5.51 13.22
N SER A 185 -0.49 6.08 14.42
CA SER A 185 -0.36 5.36 15.69
C SER A 185 -1.33 4.20 15.92
N LYS A 186 -2.42 4.12 15.14
CA LYS A 186 -3.40 3.03 15.19
C LYS A 186 -3.09 1.88 14.24
N PHE A 187 -2.01 1.97 13.48
CA PHE A 187 -1.64 1.03 12.43
C PHE A 187 -0.31 0.36 12.77
N PRO A 188 -0.33 -0.73 13.55
CA PRO A 188 0.88 -1.39 14.05
C PRO A 188 1.79 -1.90 12.92
N GLU A 189 1.25 -2.19 11.73
CA GLU A 189 2.00 -2.58 10.55
C GLU A 189 2.96 -1.51 10.05
N THR A 190 2.85 -0.27 10.52
CA THR A 190 3.78 0.81 10.17
C THR A 190 5.01 0.88 11.06
N GLU A 191 4.98 0.28 12.24
CA GLU A 191 6.03 0.43 13.25
C GLU A 191 7.37 -0.11 12.76
N GLN A 192 7.43 -1.37 12.37
CA GLN A 192 8.66 -1.99 11.93
C GLN A 192 9.22 -1.38 10.63
N PRO A 193 8.40 -1.14 9.56
CA PRO A 193 8.87 -0.43 8.37
C PRO A 193 9.47 0.96 8.63
N LEU A 194 8.92 1.71 9.61
CA LEU A 194 9.48 3.00 10.03
C LEU A 194 10.83 2.85 10.74
N LEU A 195 10.97 1.83 11.61
CA LEU A 195 12.22 1.54 12.32
C LEU A 195 13.32 1.08 11.36
N ASP A 196 12.97 0.25 10.38
CA ASP A 196 13.90 -0.31 9.40
C ASP A 196 14.18 0.66 8.23
N GLY A 197 13.52 1.82 8.19
CA GLY A 197 13.82 2.92 7.28
C GLY A 197 13.35 2.74 5.84
N PHE A 198 12.38 1.87 5.56
CA PHE A 198 11.73 1.75 4.25
C PHE A 198 10.26 2.23 4.24
N ALA A 199 9.80 2.82 5.35
CA ALA A 199 8.59 3.62 5.43
C ALA A 199 8.90 4.99 6.04
N PHE A 200 8.17 6.03 5.61
CA PHE A 200 8.48 7.41 5.95
C PHE A 200 7.19 8.18 6.28
N LYS A 201 7.23 8.95 7.36
CA LYS A 201 6.16 9.90 7.71
C LYS A 201 6.52 11.27 7.20
N VAL A 202 5.55 11.96 6.61
CA VAL A 202 5.70 13.36 6.17
C VAL A 202 4.51 14.19 6.64
N ALA A 203 4.76 15.40 7.10
CA ALA A 203 3.73 16.30 7.58
C ALA A 203 3.51 17.51 6.64
N SER A 204 4.42 17.75 5.70
CA SER A 204 4.37 18.88 4.78
C SER A 204 4.89 18.54 3.39
N PRO A 205 4.55 19.34 2.36
CA PRO A 205 5.11 19.17 1.02
C PRO A 205 6.64 19.30 0.96
N SER A 206 7.24 20.17 1.76
CA SER A 206 8.72 20.31 1.82
C SER A 206 9.38 19.05 2.35
N GLU A 207 8.88 18.53 3.48
CA GLU A 207 9.37 17.26 4.04
C GLU A 207 9.17 16.09 3.07
N PHE A 208 8.04 16.06 2.35
CA PHE A 208 7.80 15.06 1.32
C PHE A 208 8.86 15.08 0.22
N LEU A 209 9.21 16.26 -0.30
CA LEU A 209 10.23 16.39 -1.35
C LEU A 209 11.63 15.98 -0.85
N GLU A 210 11.99 16.32 0.39
CA GLU A 210 13.24 15.88 1.02
C GLU A 210 13.31 14.36 1.14
N VAL A 211 12.25 13.74 1.70
CA VAL A 211 12.14 12.29 1.84
C VAL A 211 12.17 11.59 0.48
N LEU A 212 11.46 12.12 -0.51
CA LEU A 212 11.44 11.55 -1.85
C LEU A 212 12.85 11.51 -2.48
N ASN A 213 13.62 12.59 -2.34
CA ASN A 213 15.01 12.65 -2.83
C ASN A 213 15.89 11.61 -2.12
N ALA A 214 15.80 11.50 -0.80
CA ALA A 214 16.56 10.51 -0.02
C ALA A 214 16.22 9.06 -0.41
N ILE A 215 14.95 8.76 -0.70
CA ILE A 215 14.52 7.44 -1.20
C ILE A 215 15.13 7.17 -2.57
N GLN A 216 15.12 8.13 -3.49
CA GLN A 216 15.64 7.95 -4.86
C GLN A 216 17.12 7.56 -4.88
N GLU A 217 17.92 8.08 -3.97
CA GLU A 217 19.34 7.73 -3.83
C GLU A 217 19.56 6.28 -3.35
N ASN A 218 18.55 5.67 -2.69
CA ASN A 218 18.67 4.39 -2.00
C ASN A 218 17.61 3.35 -2.42
N THR A 219 16.88 3.60 -3.50
CA THR A 219 15.69 2.82 -3.90
C THR A 219 15.94 1.31 -3.93
N ALA A 220 17.07 0.86 -4.45
CA ALA A 220 17.38 -0.57 -4.56
C ALA A 220 17.48 -1.27 -3.18
N VAL A 221 18.14 -0.64 -2.22
CA VAL A 221 18.29 -1.17 -0.86
C VAL A 221 16.94 -1.19 -0.14
N LEU A 222 16.19 -0.09 -0.24
CA LEU A 222 14.87 0.04 0.37
C LEU A 222 13.87 -0.97 -0.20
N SER A 223 13.95 -1.24 -1.51
CA SER A 223 13.12 -2.24 -2.18
C SER A 223 13.38 -3.66 -1.66
N LEU A 224 14.63 -4.02 -1.47
CA LEU A 224 15.01 -5.31 -0.89
C LEU A 224 14.48 -5.43 0.55
N SER A 225 14.65 -4.40 1.38
CA SER A 225 14.18 -4.37 2.76
C SER A 225 12.65 -4.52 2.83
N ALA A 226 11.90 -3.82 1.99
CA ALA A 226 10.45 -3.89 1.92
C ALA A 226 9.97 -5.31 1.54
N SER A 227 10.55 -5.90 0.50
CA SER A 227 10.20 -7.26 0.07
C SER A 227 10.54 -8.30 1.14
N PHE A 228 11.72 -8.22 1.74
CA PHE A 228 12.16 -9.12 2.79
C PHE A 228 11.25 -9.05 4.02
N TYR A 229 10.83 -7.84 4.43
CA TYR A 229 9.89 -7.65 5.53
C TYR A 229 8.58 -8.42 5.31
N ILE A 230 8.01 -8.36 4.12
CA ILE A 230 6.78 -9.09 3.81
C ILE A 230 6.99 -10.61 3.90
N GLU A 231 8.08 -11.11 3.31
CA GLU A 231 8.39 -12.54 3.30
C GLU A 231 8.64 -13.11 4.72
N GLN A 232 9.33 -12.36 5.57
CA GLN A 232 9.62 -12.76 6.96
C GLN A 232 8.38 -12.79 7.87
N ASN A 233 7.35 -12.02 7.55
CA ASN A 233 6.13 -11.95 8.36
C ASN A 233 4.97 -12.82 7.82
N ALA A 234 5.18 -13.54 6.72
CA ALA A 234 4.22 -14.46 6.15
C ALA A 234 4.21 -15.83 6.88
N GLY A 235 3.19 -16.65 6.59
CA GLY A 235 3.05 -18.02 7.14
C GLY A 235 1.91 -18.17 8.15
N ALA A 236 1.24 -17.09 8.54
CA ALA A 236 0.13 -17.14 9.49
C ALA A 236 -1.03 -18.02 9.01
N THR A 237 -1.39 -17.92 7.73
CA THR A 237 -2.47 -18.74 7.13
C THR A 237 -2.13 -20.23 7.17
N HIS A 238 -0.89 -20.61 6.85
CA HIS A 238 -0.44 -21.98 6.94
C HIS A 238 -0.47 -22.50 8.39
N SER A 239 0.05 -21.70 9.34
CA SER A 239 0.06 -22.04 10.76
C SER A 239 -1.35 -22.27 11.32
N ILE A 240 -2.33 -21.47 10.87
CA ILE A 240 -3.74 -21.66 11.24
C ILE A 240 -4.29 -22.93 10.61
N SER A 241 -4.16 -23.12 9.29
CA SER A 241 -4.80 -24.23 8.55
C SER A 241 -4.26 -25.62 8.93
N THR A 242 -3.02 -25.69 9.40
CA THR A 242 -2.38 -26.95 9.85
C THR A 242 -2.47 -27.18 11.35
N HIS A 243 -3.13 -26.30 12.09
CA HIS A 243 -3.24 -26.42 13.54
C HIS A 243 -4.10 -27.61 13.92
N SER A 244 -3.68 -28.37 14.94
CA SER A 244 -4.32 -29.63 15.37
C SER A 244 -5.80 -29.49 15.79
N ILE A 245 -6.28 -28.28 16.07
CA ILE A 245 -7.69 -28.03 16.37
C ILE A 245 -8.61 -28.36 15.17
N PHE A 246 -8.08 -28.40 13.93
CA PHE A 246 -8.83 -28.72 12.72
C PHE A 246 -8.64 -30.17 12.25
N ASN A 247 -7.80 -30.96 12.95
CA ASN A 247 -7.63 -32.38 12.66
C ASN A 247 -8.77 -33.15 13.35
N PHE A 248 -9.85 -33.41 12.59
CA PHE A 248 -10.96 -34.29 12.99
C PHE A 248 -10.71 -35.70 12.49
#